data_9381f06a480208e2a7a0404800361112
#
_entry.id   9381f06a480208e2a7a0404800361112
#
_cell.length_a   1.000
_cell.length_b   1.000
_cell.length_c   1.000
_cell.angle_alpha   90.00
_cell.angle_beta   90.00
_cell.angle_gamma   90.00
#
_symmetry.space_group_name_H-M   'P 1'
#
loop_
_entity.id
_entity.type
_entity.pdbx_description
1 polymer ?
#
loop_
_entity_poly.entity_id
_entity_poly.type
_entity_poly.pdbx_seq_one_letter_code
_entity_poly.pdbx_strand_id
1 'polypeptide(L)'
;FSEDDANRIKEIERTTNHDVKAVEYFLKEKIAGIEELKNAGEFIHFACTSEDINNLSHALMLKSGRDVLVASMQQIIDSIVALSEKHADQPMLSRTHGQTASPTTLGKEMANVAYRLARQIKQFKQVELLGKINGAVGNYNAHLSAYPDINWPAHSQAFVESLGLTFNPYTT
;
A
#
# COMPACT_ATOMS: atom_id res chain seq x y z
N PHE A 1 -7.60 -11.49 13.02
CA PHE A 1 -7.21 -10.25 13.73
C PHE A 1 -8.47 -9.42 14.00
N SER A 2 -8.70 -9.05 15.25
CA SER A 2 -9.90 -8.35 15.73
C SER A 2 -9.55 -6.98 16.31
N GLU A 3 -10.58 -6.20 16.67
CA GLU A 3 -10.40 -4.94 17.41
C GLU A 3 -9.81 -5.18 18.81
N ASP A 4 -10.19 -6.28 19.47
CA ASP A 4 -9.61 -6.67 20.77
C ASP A 4 -8.12 -6.97 20.65
N ASP A 5 -7.68 -7.62 19.55
CA ASP A 5 -6.26 -7.85 19.28
C ASP A 5 -5.52 -6.51 19.12
N ALA A 6 -6.10 -5.56 18.40
CA ALA A 6 -5.52 -4.22 18.24
C ALA A 6 -5.43 -3.48 19.59
N ASN A 7 -6.46 -3.54 20.41
CA ASN A 7 -6.47 -2.95 21.74
C ASN A 7 -5.40 -3.59 22.64
N ARG A 8 -5.24 -4.92 22.60
CA ARG A 8 -4.20 -5.62 23.34
C ARG A 8 -2.79 -5.17 22.93
N ILE A 9 -2.53 -5.02 21.63
CA ILE A 9 -1.25 -4.48 21.12
C ILE A 9 -1.01 -3.08 21.68
N LYS A 10 -2.02 -2.21 21.68
CA LYS A 10 -1.91 -0.85 22.23
C LYS A 10 -1.65 -0.82 23.73
N GLU A 11 -2.17 -1.77 24.49
CA GLU A 11 -1.83 -1.93 25.91
C GLU A 11 -0.35 -2.30 26.10
N ILE A 12 0.16 -3.26 25.33
CA ILE A 12 1.57 -3.66 25.37
C ILE A 12 2.46 -2.48 24.97
N GLU A 13 2.07 -1.74 23.92
CA GLU A 13 2.81 -0.57 23.45
C GLU A 13 2.99 0.52 24.51
N ARG A 14 2.00 0.74 25.38
CA ARG A 14 2.11 1.71 26.48
C ARG A 14 3.26 1.40 27.45
N THR A 15 3.64 0.12 27.55
CA THR A 15 4.74 -0.34 28.41
C THR A 15 6.06 -0.41 27.66
N THR A 16 6.03 -0.93 26.43
CA THR A 16 7.24 -1.10 25.61
C THR A 16 7.71 0.20 24.99
N ASN A 17 6.81 1.16 24.83
CA ASN A 17 7.02 2.41 24.11
C ASN A 17 7.59 2.22 22.69
N HIS A 18 7.17 1.10 22.04
CA HIS A 18 7.64 0.70 20.71
C HIS A 18 6.56 -0.14 20.00
N ASP A 19 6.14 0.31 18.82
CA ASP A 19 5.05 -0.26 18.02
C ASP A 19 5.30 -1.71 17.57
N VAL A 20 6.38 -1.93 16.81
CA VAL A 20 6.71 -3.26 16.27
C VAL A 20 7.02 -4.25 17.40
N LYS A 21 7.66 -3.81 18.49
CA LYS A 21 7.92 -4.65 19.66
C LYS A 21 6.63 -5.08 20.36
N ALA A 22 5.64 -4.21 20.41
CA ALA A 22 4.33 -4.54 20.94
C ALA A 22 3.63 -5.63 20.13
N VAL A 23 3.72 -5.55 18.81
CA VAL A 23 3.19 -6.60 17.91
C VAL A 23 3.94 -7.93 18.10
N GLU A 24 5.26 -7.89 18.23
CA GLU A 24 6.07 -9.09 18.52
C GLU A 24 5.62 -9.78 19.81
N TYR A 25 5.48 -9.04 20.89
CA TYR A 25 5.03 -9.60 22.16
C TYR A 25 3.61 -10.14 22.09
N PHE A 26 2.71 -9.43 21.44
CA PHE A 26 1.36 -9.92 21.20
C PHE A 26 1.34 -11.24 20.43
N LEU A 27 2.13 -11.37 19.36
CA LEU A 27 2.25 -12.62 18.60
C LEU A 27 2.83 -13.74 19.47
N LYS A 28 3.83 -13.46 20.31
CA LYS A 28 4.37 -14.43 21.28
C LYS A 28 3.30 -14.90 22.28
N GLU A 29 2.45 -13.99 22.78
CA GLU A 29 1.30 -14.36 23.62
C GLU A 29 0.34 -15.31 22.88
N LYS A 30 0.03 -15.04 21.61
CA LYS A 30 -0.89 -15.85 20.80
C LYS A 30 -0.35 -17.25 20.51
N ILE A 31 0.93 -17.40 20.28
CA ILE A 31 1.54 -18.71 19.97
C ILE A 31 1.94 -19.51 21.20
N ALA A 32 1.96 -18.91 22.41
CA ALA A 32 2.41 -19.57 23.64
C ALA A 32 1.64 -20.86 23.98
N GLY A 33 0.39 -20.96 23.54
CA GLY A 33 -0.46 -22.14 23.72
C GLY A 33 -0.38 -23.17 22.59
N ILE A 34 0.44 -22.94 21.57
CA ILE A 34 0.58 -23.82 20.40
C ILE A 34 1.89 -24.58 20.54
N GLU A 35 1.81 -25.90 20.86
CA GLU A 35 3.00 -26.69 21.19
C GLU A 35 4.04 -26.72 20.06
N GLU A 36 3.61 -26.79 18.79
CA GLU A 36 4.49 -26.79 17.61
C GLU A 36 5.25 -25.47 17.44
N LEU A 37 4.72 -24.35 17.96
CA LEU A 37 5.31 -23.02 17.83
C LEU A 37 6.06 -22.55 19.08
N LYS A 38 5.99 -23.30 20.17
CA LYS A 38 6.57 -22.92 21.46
C LYS A 38 8.07 -22.55 21.38
N ASN A 39 8.82 -23.28 20.57
CA ASN A 39 10.25 -23.04 20.36
C ASN A 39 10.56 -22.06 19.21
N ALA A 40 9.53 -21.59 18.51
CA ALA A 40 9.67 -20.69 17.36
C ALA A 40 9.44 -19.20 17.71
N GLY A 41 9.14 -18.89 18.98
CA GLY A 41 8.81 -17.54 19.40
C GLY A 41 9.87 -16.48 19.05
N GLU A 42 11.15 -16.84 19.13
CA GLU A 42 12.25 -15.92 18.78
C GLU A 42 12.42 -15.69 17.28
N PHE A 43 11.83 -16.53 16.44
CA PHE A 43 11.83 -16.32 14.99
C PHE A 43 10.83 -15.26 14.51
N ILE A 44 9.85 -14.86 15.34
CA ILE A 44 8.85 -13.85 14.97
C ILE A 44 9.50 -12.52 14.52
N HIS A 45 10.61 -12.15 15.16
CA HIS A 45 11.35 -10.93 14.83
C HIS A 45 12.82 -11.24 14.46
N PHE A 46 13.07 -12.46 13.94
CA PHE A 46 14.42 -12.88 13.62
C PHE A 46 15.05 -12.00 12.55
N ALA A 47 16.22 -11.45 12.86
CA ALA A 47 17.05 -10.63 11.98
C ALA A 47 16.38 -9.38 11.36
N CYS A 48 15.11 -9.11 11.69
CA CYS A 48 14.40 -7.94 11.21
C CYS A 48 14.76 -6.67 11.98
N THR A 49 14.73 -5.55 11.30
CA THR A 49 14.57 -4.24 11.94
C THR A 49 13.10 -3.81 11.89
N SER A 50 12.69 -2.86 12.72
CA SER A 50 11.31 -2.35 12.73
C SER A 50 10.85 -1.88 11.35
N GLU A 51 11.74 -1.26 10.59
CA GLU A 51 11.41 -0.77 9.25
C GLU A 51 11.17 -1.91 8.24
N ASP A 52 11.74 -3.10 8.43
CA ASP A 52 11.39 -4.26 7.62
C ASP A 52 9.91 -4.62 7.75
N ILE A 53 9.33 -4.41 8.93
CA ILE A 53 7.91 -4.65 9.20
C ILE A 53 7.06 -3.45 8.77
N ASN A 54 7.48 -2.24 9.14
CA ASN A 54 6.71 -1.03 8.90
C ASN A 54 6.56 -0.73 7.40
N ASN A 55 7.64 -0.81 6.61
CA ASN A 55 7.53 -0.55 5.17
C ASN A 55 6.59 -1.52 4.46
N LEU A 56 6.66 -2.82 4.78
CA LEU A 56 5.79 -3.82 4.19
C LEU A 56 4.32 -3.61 4.61
N SER A 57 4.09 -3.29 5.89
CA SER A 57 2.74 -2.99 6.40
C SER A 57 2.16 -1.76 5.72
N HIS A 58 2.92 -0.67 5.59
CA HIS A 58 2.49 0.53 4.89
C HIS A 58 2.22 0.27 3.41
N ALA A 59 3.07 -0.49 2.72
CA ALA A 59 2.86 -0.85 1.33
C ALA A 59 1.57 -1.66 1.12
N LEU A 60 1.27 -2.61 2.02
CA LEU A 60 0.02 -3.38 1.98
C LEU A 60 -1.22 -2.52 2.27
N MET A 61 -1.12 -1.59 3.23
CA MET A 61 -2.18 -0.62 3.51
C MET A 61 -2.44 0.29 2.31
N LEU A 62 -1.37 0.81 1.68
CA LEU A 62 -1.48 1.62 0.47
C LEU A 62 -2.09 0.84 -0.70
N LYS A 63 -1.75 -0.44 -0.85
CA LYS A 63 -2.34 -1.33 -1.86
C LYS A 63 -3.85 -1.43 -1.68
N SER A 64 -4.31 -1.76 -0.48
CA SER A 64 -5.73 -1.87 -0.15
C SER A 64 -6.46 -0.53 -0.28
N GLY A 65 -5.86 0.55 0.22
CA GLY A 65 -6.40 1.90 0.11
C GLY A 65 -6.53 2.38 -1.34
N ARG A 66 -5.54 2.05 -2.18
CA ARG A 66 -5.57 2.35 -3.62
C ARG A 66 -6.76 1.69 -4.31
N ASP A 67 -7.05 0.44 -3.99
CA ASP A 67 -8.16 -0.29 -4.61
C ASP A 67 -9.52 0.36 -4.29
N VAL A 68 -9.72 0.79 -3.04
CA VAL A 68 -10.91 1.54 -2.62
C VAL A 68 -11.02 2.88 -3.35
N LEU A 69 -9.93 3.64 -3.40
CA LEU A 69 -9.90 4.95 -4.06
C LEU A 69 -10.16 4.83 -5.56
N VAL A 70 -9.54 3.86 -6.22
CA VAL A 70 -9.73 3.62 -7.65
C VAL A 70 -11.19 3.30 -7.98
N ALA A 71 -11.85 2.47 -7.16
CA ALA A 71 -13.27 2.16 -7.35
C ALA A 71 -14.13 3.42 -7.23
N SER A 72 -13.88 4.26 -6.23
CA SER A 72 -14.62 5.53 -6.03
C SER A 72 -14.34 6.53 -7.16
N MET A 73 -13.10 6.66 -7.59
CA MET A 73 -12.73 7.53 -8.71
C MET A 73 -13.37 7.08 -10.03
N GLN A 74 -13.50 5.75 -10.25
CA GLN A 74 -14.17 5.22 -11.43
C GLN A 74 -15.65 5.60 -11.45
N GLN A 75 -16.35 5.53 -10.32
CA GLN A 75 -17.74 5.95 -10.21
C GLN A 75 -17.95 7.44 -10.58
N ILE A 76 -17.00 8.30 -10.20
CA ILE A 76 -17.02 9.72 -10.59
C ILE A 76 -16.88 9.85 -12.12
N ILE A 77 -15.94 9.13 -12.72
CA ILE A 77 -15.74 9.15 -14.18
C ILE A 77 -17.01 8.68 -14.90
N ASP A 78 -17.59 7.57 -14.46
CA ASP A 78 -18.80 7.00 -15.07
C ASP A 78 -19.96 7.99 -15.01
N SER A 79 -20.10 8.71 -13.89
CA SER A 79 -21.11 9.76 -13.72
C SER A 79 -20.88 10.94 -14.67
N ILE A 80 -19.63 11.36 -14.86
CA ILE A 80 -19.29 12.46 -15.78
C ILE A 80 -19.47 12.00 -17.25
N VAL A 81 -19.14 10.75 -17.57
CA VAL A 81 -19.39 10.16 -18.90
C VAL A 81 -20.90 10.18 -19.21
N ALA A 82 -21.72 9.73 -18.28
CA ALA A 82 -23.17 9.75 -18.43
C ALA A 82 -23.72 11.19 -18.66
N LEU A 83 -23.16 12.20 -17.96
CA LEU A 83 -23.49 13.59 -18.21
C LEU A 83 -23.01 14.05 -19.61
N SER A 84 -21.84 13.61 -20.04
CA SER A 84 -21.31 13.91 -21.36
C SER A 84 -22.22 13.38 -22.47
N GLU A 85 -22.65 12.14 -22.37
CA GLU A 85 -23.57 11.52 -23.33
C GLU A 85 -24.95 12.22 -23.33
N LYS A 86 -25.50 12.49 -22.14
CA LYS A 86 -26.79 13.17 -22.00
C LYS A 86 -26.83 14.56 -22.66
N HIS A 87 -25.71 15.27 -22.63
CA HIS A 87 -25.59 16.64 -23.12
C HIS A 87 -24.70 16.78 -24.36
N ALA A 88 -24.51 15.68 -25.11
CA ALA A 88 -23.66 15.67 -26.28
C ALA A 88 -24.06 16.70 -27.34
N ASP A 89 -25.37 16.89 -27.55
CA ASP A 89 -25.94 17.80 -28.54
C ASP A 89 -26.34 19.16 -27.96
N GLN A 90 -26.07 19.41 -26.66
CA GLN A 90 -26.43 20.69 -26.04
C GLN A 90 -25.38 21.75 -26.36
N PRO A 91 -25.67 22.73 -27.23
CA PRO A 91 -24.73 23.76 -27.61
C PRO A 91 -24.43 24.70 -26.44
N MET A 92 -23.19 25.12 -26.35
CA MET A 92 -22.73 26.15 -25.44
C MET A 92 -21.59 26.96 -26.08
N LEU A 93 -21.37 28.17 -25.59
CA LEU A 93 -20.23 28.99 -25.96
C LEU A 93 -19.08 28.73 -25.01
N SER A 94 -17.90 28.42 -25.57
CA SER A 94 -16.66 28.46 -24.83
C SER A 94 -16.35 29.86 -24.35
N ARG A 95 -15.47 29.99 -23.39
CA ARG A 95 -14.98 31.28 -22.88
C ARG A 95 -13.45 31.29 -22.84
N THR A 96 -12.88 32.42 -23.21
CA THR A 96 -11.46 32.71 -23.08
C THR A 96 -11.26 34.14 -22.60
N HIS A 97 -10.36 34.36 -21.67
CA HIS A 97 -10.12 35.68 -21.08
C HIS A 97 -11.41 36.41 -20.59
N GLY A 98 -12.38 35.64 -20.08
CA GLY A 98 -13.69 36.20 -19.64
C GLY A 98 -14.65 36.57 -20.76
N GLN A 99 -14.29 36.30 -22.03
CA GLN A 99 -15.10 36.66 -23.21
C GLN A 99 -15.65 35.41 -23.90
N THR A 100 -16.71 35.56 -24.65
CA THR A 100 -17.29 34.53 -25.50
C THR A 100 -16.28 34.08 -26.56
N ALA A 101 -16.13 32.80 -26.72
CA ALA A 101 -15.28 32.16 -27.72
C ALA A 101 -16.08 31.21 -28.63
N SER A 102 -15.41 30.27 -29.28
CA SER A 102 -16.03 29.34 -30.23
C SER A 102 -17.14 28.51 -29.60
N PRO A 103 -18.21 28.19 -30.37
CA PRO A 103 -19.22 27.25 -29.94
C PRO A 103 -18.64 25.84 -29.67
N THR A 104 -19.19 25.17 -28.68
CA THR A 104 -18.91 23.79 -28.31
C THR A 104 -20.19 23.13 -27.83
N THR A 105 -20.11 21.97 -27.21
CA THR A 105 -21.24 21.37 -26.48
C THR A 105 -20.89 21.12 -25.01
N LEU A 106 -21.89 21.11 -24.16
CA LEU A 106 -21.70 20.77 -22.74
C LEU A 106 -21.17 19.36 -22.59
N GLY A 107 -21.67 18.42 -23.38
CA GLY A 107 -21.19 17.03 -23.36
C GLY A 107 -19.70 16.91 -23.69
N LYS A 108 -19.21 17.66 -24.68
CA LYS A 108 -17.78 17.68 -25.01
C LYS A 108 -16.92 18.22 -23.86
N GLU A 109 -17.38 19.23 -23.14
CA GLU A 109 -16.64 19.76 -21.96
C GLU A 109 -16.60 18.72 -20.83
N MET A 110 -17.70 18.00 -20.59
CA MET A 110 -17.72 16.89 -19.61
C MET A 110 -16.81 15.75 -20.06
N ALA A 111 -16.82 15.36 -21.33
CA ALA A 111 -15.94 14.33 -21.87
C ALA A 111 -14.45 14.65 -21.66
N ASN A 112 -14.08 15.93 -21.82
CA ASN A 112 -12.71 16.38 -21.57
C ASN A 112 -12.28 16.13 -20.10
N VAL A 113 -13.16 16.41 -19.16
CA VAL A 113 -12.89 16.17 -17.73
C VAL A 113 -12.78 14.68 -17.45
N ALA A 114 -13.74 13.88 -17.93
CA ALA A 114 -13.72 12.41 -17.76
C ALA A 114 -12.44 11.79 -18.34
N TYR A 115 -12.05 12.19 -19.52
CA TYR A 115 -10.84 11.69 -20.18
C TYR A 115 -9.56 12.00 -19.38
N ARG A 116 -9.47 13.23 -18.84
CA ARG A 116 -8.32 13.64 -18.02
C ARG A 116 -8.25 12.83 -16.72
N LEU A 117 -9.39 12.63 -16.04
CA LEU A 117 -9.46 11.82 -14.83
C LEU A 117 -9.08 10.35 -15.10
N ALA A 118 -9.58 9.77 -16.20
CA ALA A 118 -9.24 8.41 -16.61
C ALA A 118 -7.71 8.22 -16.82
N ARG A 119 -7.04 9.21 -17.39
CA ARG A 119 -5.58 9.22 -17.51
C ARG A 119 -4.89 9.25 -16.14
N GLN A 120 -5.40 10.05 -15.19
CA GLN A 120 -4.84 10.12 -13.85
C GLN A 120 -5.01 8.80 -13.08
N ILE A 121 -6.17 8.15 -13.18
CA ILE A 121 -6.39 6.83 -12.58
C ILE A 121 -5.41 5.81 -13.17
N LYS A 122 -5.18 5.84 -14.47
CA LYS A 122 -4.20 4.94 -15.10
C LYS A 122 -2.80 5.12 -14.52
N GLN A 123 -2.34 6.36 -14.36
CA GLN A 123 -1.04 6.67 -13.74
C GLN A 123 -1.01 6.22 -12.27
N PHE A 124 -2.06 6.49 -11.51
CA PHE A 124 -2.17 6.10 -10.11
C PHE A 124 -2.10 4.57 -9.92
N LYS A 125 -2.75 3.81 -10.78
CA LYS A 125 -2.69 2.33 -10.77
C LYS A 125 -1.29 1.79 -11.08
N GLN A 126 -0.49 2.52 -11.85
CA GLN A 126 0.84 2.09 -12.29
C GLN A 126 1.95 2.40 -11.27
N VAL A 127 1.65 3.12 -10.18
CA VAL A 127 2.64 3.38 -9.12
C VAL A 127 3.03 2.06 -8.48
N GLU A 128 4.30 1.72 -8.57
CA GLU A 128 4.84 0.53 -7.91
C GLU A 128 4.87 0.72 -6.40
N LEU A 129 4.41 -0.30 -5.68
CA LEU A 129 4.48 -0.36 -4.23
C LEU A 129 5.68 -1.23 -3.86
N LEU A 130 6.71 -0.57 -3.38
CA LEU A 130 7.97 -1.22 -3.05
C LEU A 130 7.94 -1.79 -1.63
N GLY A 131 8.69 -2.88 -1.44
CA GLY A 131 8.91 -3.48 -0.13
C GLY A 131 10.32 -4.02 -0.01
N LYS A 132 10.87 -3.97 1.21
CA LYS A 132 12.16 -4.54 1.55
C LYS A 132 12.08 -5.34 2.84
N ILE A 133 12.93 -6.36 2.97
CA ILE A 133 13.20 -7.10 4.20
C ILE A 133 14.66 -7.56 4.15
N ASN A 134 15.58 -6.70 4.58
CA ASN A 134 17.03 -6.90 4.42
C ASN A 134 17.86 -6.40 5.61
N GLY A 135 17.19 -6.16 6.75
CA GLY A 135 17.80 -5.68 7.97
C GLY A 135 17.99 -4.15 8.01
N ALA A 136 18.60 -3.67 9.07
CA ALA A 136 18.68 -2.25 9.39
C ALA A 136 19.38 -1.39 8.33
N VAL A 137 20.41 -1.94 7.69
CA VAL A 137 21.25 -1.24 6.71
C VAL A 137 21.24 -1.89 5.32
N GLY A 138 20.42 -2.92 5.13
CA GLY A 138 20.24 -3.58 3.85
C GLY A 138 21.28 -4.63 3.48
N ASN A 139 22.15 -5.02 4.40
CA ASN A 139 23.27 -5.94 4.15
C ASN A 139 23.09 -7.34 4.74
N TYR A 140 21.91 -7.67 5.26
CA TYR A 140 21.62 -8.97 5.86
C TYR A 140 22.59 -9.39 6.99
N ASN A 141 23.16 -8.44 7.74
CA ASN A 141 24.23 -8.71 8.69
C ASN A 141 23.83 -9.76 9.76
N ALA A 142 22.68 -9.61 10.38
CA ALA A 142 22.18 -10.53 11.39
C ALA A 142 21.79 -11.89 10.78
N HIS A 143 21.19 -11.86 9.58
CA HIS A 143 20.82 -13.06 8.84
C HIS A 143 22.05 -13.92 8.51
N LEU A 144 23.09 -13.31 7.92
CA LEU A 144 24.33 -13.99 7.54
C LEU A 144 25.13 -14.46 8.74
N SER A 145 25.07 -13.72 9.86
CA SER A 145 25.71 -14.14 11.10
C SER A 145 25.12 -15.44 11.67
N ALA A 146 23.80 -15.61 11.53
CA ALA A 146 23.11 -16.80 12.05
C ALA A 146 23.09 -17.96 11.04
N TYR A 147 22.86 -17.66 9.76
CA TYR A 147 22.69 -18.66 8.70
C TYR A 147 23.43 -18.22 7.43
N PRO A 148 24.76 -18.39 7.37
CA PRO A 148 25.59 -17.86 6.28
C PRO A 148 25.35 -18.54 4.93
N ASP A 149 24.83 -19.78 4.92
CA ASP A 149 24.66 -20.58 3.72
C ASP A 149 23.34 -20.31 2.97
N ILE A 150 22.47 -19.44 3.53
CA ILE A 150 21.19 -19.11 2.92
C ILE A 150 21.38 -17.95 1.94
N ASN A 151 20.77 -18.07 0.75
CA ASN A 151 20.68 -16.94 -0.20
C ASN A 151 19.59 -15.95 0.26
N TRP A 152 19.95 -15.09 1.22
CA TRP A 152 19.01 -14.13 1.81
C TRP A 152 18.42 -13.15 0.81
N PRO A 153 19.17 -12.60 -0.17
CA PRO A 153 18.57 -11.74 -1.20
C PRO A 153 17.45 -12.43 -1.97
N ALA A 154 17.64 -13.66 -2.42
CA ALA A 154 16.62 -14.42 -3.14
C ALA A 154 15.40 -14.75 -2.24
N HIS A 155 15.66 -15.11 -0.97
CA HIS A 155 14.60 -15.36 0.00
C HIS A 155 13.75 -14.12 0.26
N SER A 156 14.39 -12.96 0.48
CA SER A 156 13.73 -11.69 0.72
C SER A 156 12.91 -11.22 -0.48
N GLN A 157 13.46 -11.38 -1.69
CA GLN A 157 12.72 -11.09 -2.91
C GLN A 157 11.46 -11.95 -3.03
N ALA A 158 11.60 -13.26 -2.89
CA ALA A 158 10.46 -14.18 -2.96
C ALA A 158 9.39 -13.86 -1.91
N PHE A 159 9.80 -13.50 -0.69
CA PHE A 159 8.88 -13.10 0.37
C PHE A 159 8.12 -11.81 0.03
N VAL A 160 8.81 -10.74 -0.39
CA VAL A 160 8.18 -9.47 -0.74
C VAL A 160 7.22 -9.63 -1.93
N GLU A 161 7.63 -10.36 -2.97
CA GLU A 161 6.81 -10.64 -4.13
C GLU A 161 5.58 -11.50 -3.79
N SER A 162 5.67 -12.40 -2.81
CA SER A 162 4.54 -13.19 -2.32
C SER A 162 3.44 -12.33 -1.70
N LEU A 163 3.76 -11.13 -1.21
CA LEU A 163 2.82 -10.13 -0.71
C LEU A 163 2.18 -9.30 -1.86
N GLY A 164 2.61 -9.52 -3.10
CA GLY A 164 2.19 -8.76 -4.27
C GLY A 164 2.75 -7.34 -4.28
N LEU A 165 3.96 -7.17 -3.76
CA LEU A 165 4.76 -5.94 -3.77
C LEU A 165 5.96 -6.10 -4.70
N THR A 166 6.55 -4.99 -5.13
CA THR A 166 7.81 -5.00 -5.89
C THR A 166 8.98 -4.99 -4.91
N PHE A 167 9.91 -5.92 -5.09
CA PHE A 167 11.08 -6.02 -4.21
C PHE A 167 12.04 -4.83 -4.42
N ASN A 168 12.42 -4.19 -3.33
CA ASN A 168 13.46 -3.17 -3.30
C ASN A 168 14.72 -3.74 -2.60
N PRO A 169 15.85 -3.91 -3.30
CA PRO A 169 17.06 -4.49 -2.72
C PRO A 169 17.82 -3.55 -1.77
N TYR A 170 17.46 -2.28 -1.73
CA TYR A 170 18.18 -1.27 -0.97
C TYR A 170 17.40 -0.76 0.23
N THR A 171 18.13 -0.41 1.29
CA THR A 171 17.63 0.36 2.44
C THR A 171 18.08 1.82 2.30
N THR A 172 17.15 2.73 2.54
CA THR A 172 17.41 4.17 2.56
C THR A 172 17.31 4.73 3.96
#